data_ed6e9292f7a1e95646c4e21345d75d80
#
_entry.id   ed6e9292f7a1e95646c4e21345d75d80
#
_cell.length_a   1.000
_cell.length_b   1.000
_cell.length_c   1.000
_cell.angle_alpha   90.00
_cell.angle_beta   90.00
_cell.angle_gamma   90.00
#
_symmetry.space_group_name_H-M   'P 1'
#
loop_
_entity.id
_entity.type
_entity.pdbx_description
1 polymer ?
#
loop_
_entity_poly.entity_id
_entity_poly.type
_entity_poly.pdbx_seq_one_letter_code
_entity_poly.pdbx_strand_id
1 'polypeptide(L)'
;SHLVQFARMGSIYMENVVGIKNPRVAIVNIGAEEEKGNALVKETYPLLKECKDINFVGSIEAREIPHGGADVIVCEAFVGNVILKLYEGLSSTLIGVVKQGMLSSLKSKIGAALALPALKKTLKSFDASQYGGHHCLD
;
A
#
# COMPACT_ATOMS: atom_id res chain seq x y z
N SER A 1 12.00 -6.23 17.53
CA SER A 1 12.25 -5.56 16.24
C SER A 1 11.28 -4.39 16.03
N HIS A 2 11.77 -3.30 15.48
CA HIS A 2 10.93 -2.14 15.18
C HIS A 2 9.81 -2.48 14.20
N LEU A 3 10.07 -3.34 13.21
CA LEU A 3 9.06 -3.75 12.25
C LEU A 3 7.89 -4.48 12.89
N VAL A 4 8.14 -5.28 13.91
CA VAL A 4 7.07 -5.96 14.66
C VAL A 4 6.18 -4.94 15.38
N GLN A 5 6.79 -3.93 15.99
CA GLN A 5 6.04 -2.84 16.64
C GLN A 5 5.20 -2.06 15.64
N PHE A 6 5.74 -1.73 14.49
CA PHE A 6 5.02 -1.05 13.45
C PHE A 6 3.87 -1.89 12.87
N ALA A 7 4.08 -3.20 12.75
CA ALA A 7 3.01 -4.11 12.34
C ALA A 7 1.84 -4.08 13.32
N ARG A 8 2.13 -4.10 14.62
CA ARG A 8 1.09 -3.98 15.66
C ARG A 8 0.39 -2.63 15.62
N MET A 9 1.15 -1.55 15.51
CA MET A 9 0.59 -0.20 15.41
C MET A 9 -0.30 -0.04 14.19
N GLY A 10 0.16 -0.52 13.03
CA GLY A 10 -0.63 -0.48 11.81
C GLY A 10 -1.90 -1.30 11.90
N SER A 11 -1.83 -2.48 12.51
CA SER A 11 -3.01 -3.33 12.73
C SER A 11 -4.04 -2.64 13.63
N ILE A 12 -3.61 -2.03 14.73
CA ILE A 12 -4.48 -1.28 15.62
C ILE A 12 -5.10 -0.08 14.90
N TYR A 13 -4.32 0.64 14.12
CA TYR A 13 -4.80 1.77 13.33
C TYR A 13 -5.89 1.36 12.35
N MET A 14 -5.65 0.30 11.59
CA MET A 14 -6.61 -0.18 10.58
C MET A 14 -7.90 -0.69 11.25
N GLU A 15 -7.78 -1.32 12.40
CA GLU A 15 -8.95 -1.80 13.14
C GLU A 15 -9.78 -0.66 13.74
N ASN A 16 -9.13 0.31 14.39
CA ASN A 16 -9.83 1.35 15.15
C ASN A 16 -10.19 2.59 14.33
N VAL A 17 -9.38 2.95 13.35
CA VAL A 17 -9.58 4.17 12.56
C VAL A 17 -10.28 3.87 11.24
N VAL A 18 -9.84 2.83 10.53
CA VAL A 18 -10.39 2.46 9.23
C VAL A 18 -11.58 1.50 9.39
N GLY A 19 -11.65 0.76 10.48
CA GLY A 19 -12.76 -0.14 10.78
C GLY A 19 -12.65 -1.52 10.16
N ILE A 20 -11.45 -1.94 9.78
CA ILE A 20 -11.19 -3.28 9.23
C ILE A 20 -11.00 -4.25 10.40
N LYS A 21 -11.88 -5.25 10.49
CA LYS A 21 -11.75 -6.29 11.51
C LYS A 21 -10.64 -7.27 11.13
N ASN A 22 -9.78 -7.59 12.10
CA ASN A 22 -8.68 -8.52 11.95
C ASN A 22 -7.81 -8.19 10.71
N PRO A 23 -7.18 -7.00 10.68
CA PRO A 23 -6.42 -6.55 9.50
C PRO A 23 -5.31 -7.55 9.14
N ARG A 24 -5.18 -7.83 7.85
CA ARG A 24 -4.15 -8.71 7.33
C ARG A 24 -2.83 -7.96 7.26
N VAL A 25 -1.80 -8.49 7.91
CA VAL A 25 -0.46 -7.90 7.96
C VAL A 25 0.49 -8.72 7.10
N ALA A 26 1.20 -8.09 6.21
CA ALA A 26 2.19 -8.73 5.35
C ALA A 26 3.52 -7.99 5.40
N ILE A 27 4.61 -8.70 5.14
CA ILE A 27 5.94 -8.12 4.98
C ILE A 27 6.30 -8.08 3.49
N VAL A 28 6.88 -6.97 3.03
CA VAL A 28 7.27 -6.85 1.62
C VAL A 28 8.51 -7.70 1.34
N ASN A 29 8.41 -8.53 0.29
CA ASN A 29 9.53 -9.26 -0.28
C ASN A 29 9.96 -8.57 -1.57
N ILE A 30 11.25 -8.25 -1.69
CA ILE A 30 11.80 -7.46 -2.80
C ILE A 30 12.26 -8.32 -3.98
N GLY A 31 11.91 -9.58 -4.02
CA GLY A 31 12.16 -10.41 -5.19
C GLY A 31 12.67 -11.81 -4.87
N ALA A 32 12.83 -12.58 -5.95
CA ALA A 32 13.16 -14.00 -5.89
C ALA A 32 14.60 -14.29 -5.43
N GLU A 33 15.45 -13.29 -5.36
CA GLU A 33 16.82 -13.44 -4.84
C GLU A 33 16.80 -13.37 -3.31
N GLU A 34 16.30 -14.41 -2.69
CA GLU A 34 16.15 -14.52 -1.24
C GLU A 34 17.47 -14.35 -0.48
N GLU A 35 18.61 -14.47 -1.16
CA GLU A 35 19.91 -14.50 -0.50
C GLU A 35 20.55 -13.12 -0.29
N LYS A 36 20.14 -12.11 -1.06
CA LYS A 36 20.76 -10.78 -1.00
C LYS A 36 19.74 -9.69 -0.68
N GLY A 37 19.90 -9.06 0.43
CA GLY A 37 19.12 -7.87 0.81
C GLY A 37 17.92 -8.14 1.69
N ASN A 38 17.64 -9.37 2.03
CA ASN A 38 16.49 -9.74 2.86
C ASN A 38 16.87 -10.21 4.27
N ALA A 39 18.05 -9.82 4.77
CA ALA A 39 18.44 -10.13 6.15
C ALA A 39 17.37 -9.64 7.14
N LEU A 40 16.85 -8.44 6.94
CA LEU A 40 15.79 -7.87 7.77
C LEU A 40 14.48 -8.65 7.65
N VAL A 41 14.11 -9.06 6.43
CA VAL A 41 12.92 -9.88 6.19
C VAL A 41 13.08 -11.25 6.85
N LYS A 42 14.22 -11.91 6.64
CA LYS A 42 14.52 -13.22 7.25
C LYS A 42 14.50 -13.18 8.77
N GLU A 43 15.01 -12.10 9.35
CA GLU A 43 15.01 -11.90 10.80
C GLU A 43 13.60 -11.58 11.34
N THR A 44 12.85 -10.77 10.63
CA THR A 44 11.55 -10.27 11.09
C THR A 44 10.42 -11.26 10.84
N TYR A 45 10.47 -12.03 9.75
CA TYR A 45 9.40 -12.95 9.37
C TYR A 45 9.01 -13.92 10.48
N PRO A 46 9.97 -14.63 11.12
CA PRO A 46 9.61 -15.53 12.22
C PRO A 46 8.99 -14.80 13.41
N LEU A 47 9.47 -13.58 13.70
CA LEU A 47 8.94 -12.77 14.80
C LEU A 47 7.49 -12.36 14.56
N LEU A 48 7.16 -11.98 13.33
CA LEU A 48 5.79 -11.64 12.93
C LEU A 48 4.89 -12.87 12.99
N LYS A 49 5.39 -14.02 12.55
CA LYS A 49 4.64 -15.27 12.56
C LYS A 49 4.30 -15.72 13.99
N GLU A 50 5.15 -15.44 14.96
CA GLU A 50 4.93 -15.74 16.36
C GLU A 50 4.00 -14.74 17.07
N CYS A 51 3.76 -13.57 16.49
CA CYS A 51 2.85 -12.58 17.08
C CYS A 51 1.41 -13.04 16.97
N LYS A 52 0.78 -13.27 18.14
CA LYS A 52 -0.61 -13.73 18.20
C LYS A 52 -1.63 -12.60 18.12
N ASP A 53 -1.19 -11.37 18.34
CA ASP A 53 -2.04 -10.18 18.36
C ASP A 53 -2.22 -9.51 16.97
N ILE A 54 -1.59 -10.08 15.93
CA ILE A 54 -1.75 -9.64 14.57
C ILE A 54 -2.12 -10.82 13.66
N ASN A 55 -2.81 -10.54 12.58
CA ASN A 55 -3.14 -11.52 11.55
C ASN A 55 -2.06 -11.49 10.46
N PHE A 56 -0.95 -12.14 10.70
CA PHE A 56 0.17 -12.17 9.75
C PHE A 56 -0.11 -13.18 8.64
N VAL A 57 -0.17 -12.70 7.39
CA VAL A 57 -0.49 -13.53 6.22
C VAL A 57 0.74 -13.91 5.38
N GLY A 58 1.92 -13.50 5.79
CA GLY A 58 3.17 -13.87 5.12
C GLY A 58 3.79 -12.71 4.35
N SER A 59 4.54 -13.03 3.30
CA SER A 59 5.18 -12.04 2.48
C SER A 59 4.35 -11.67 1.25
N ILE A 60 4.54 -10.46 0.75
CA ILE A 60 3.86 -9.94 -0.43
C ILE A 60 4.89 -9.24 -1.33
N GLU A 61 4.78 -9.41 -2.63
CA GLU A 61 5.59 -8.64 -3.57
C GLU A 61 4.97 -7.26 -3.81
N ALA A 62 5.81 -6.28 -4.15
CA ALA A 62 5.35 -4.90 -4.36
C ALA A 62 4.24 -4.81 -5.43
N ARG A 63 4.30 -5.63 -6.48
CA ARG A 63 3.30 -5.66 -7.55
C ARG A 63 1.93 -6.13 -7.08
N GLU A 64 1.88 -6.87 -5.97
CA GLU A 64 0.62 -7.42 -5.43
C GLU A 64 -0.10 -6.44 -4.51
N ILE A 65 0.58 -5.38 -4.07
CA ILE A 65 0.01 -4.39 -3.13
C ILE A 65 -1.30 -3.80 -3.66
N PRO A 66 -1.40 -3.35 -4.93
CA PRO A 66 -2.66 -2.79 -5.45
C PRO A 66 -3.79 -3.79 -5.55
N HIS A 67 -3.51 -5.08 -5.50
CA HIS A 67 -4.54 -6.13 -5.60
C HIS A 67 -5.19 -6.47 -4.26
N GLY A 68 -4.80 -5.80 -3.18
CA GLY A 68 -5.47 -5.95 -1.88
C GLY A 68 -5.11 -7.22 -1.12
N GLY A 69 -3.89 -7.73 -1.29
CA GLY A 69 -3.43 -8.94 -0.60
C GLY A 69 -3.22 -8.77 0.92
N ALA A 70 -3.13 -7.54 1.40
CA ALA A 70 -2.97 -7.23 2.81
C ALA A 70 -3.54 -5.86 3.14
N ASP A 71 -3.82 -5.62 4.40
CA ASP A 71 -4.34 -4.34 4.90
C ASP A 71 -3.25 -3.49 5.55
N VAL A 72 -2.22 -4.13 6.08
CA VAL A 72 -1.03 -3.50 6.65
C VAL A 72 0.20 -4.14 6.02
N ILE A 73 1.11 -3.32 5.53
CA ILE A 73 2.33 -3.77 4.86
C ILE A 73 3.54 -3.21 5.60
N VAL A 74 4.43 -4.10 6.00
CA VAL A 74 5.64 -3.76 6.74
C VAL A 74 6.85 -3.92 5.84
N CYS A 75 7.74 -2.95 5.84
CA CYS A 75 9.00 -3.02 5.10
C CYS A 75 10.00 -2.02 5.70
N GLU A 76 11.26 -2.12 5.29
CA GLU A 76 12.22 -1.11 5.73
C GLU A 76 11.89 0.25 5.11
N ALA A 77 12.31 1.32 5.78
CA ALA A 77 11.97 2.70 5.41
C ALA A 77 12.39 3.07 3.98
N PHE A 78 13.57 2.65 3.55
CA PHE A 78 14.05 2.94 2.19
C PHE A 78 13.13 2.32 1.13
N VAL A 79 12.83 1.04 1.28
CA VAL A 79 11.96 0.31 0.33
C VAL A 79 10.57 0.90 0.31
N GLY A 80 10.00 1.17 1.47
CA GLY A 80 8.68 1.78 1.58
C GLY A 80 8.59 3.15 0.95
N ASN A 81 9.61 3.97 1.14
CA ASN A 81 9.67 5.30 0.54
C ASN A 81 9.73 5.24 -0.99
N VAL A 82 10.51 4.31 -1.54
CA VAL A 82 10.57 4.07 -2.99
C VAL A 82 9.21 3.64 -3.52
N ILE A 83 8.55 2.69 -2.86
CA ILE A 83 7.22 2.20 -3.26
C ILE A 83 6.20 3.33 -3.24
N LEU A 84 6.13 4.12 -2.16
CA LEU A 84 5.19 5.22 -2.03
C LEU A 84 5.40 6.27 -3.12
N LYS A 85 6.63 6.67 -3.36
CA LYS A 85 6.94 7.67 -4.39
C LYS A 85 6.61 7.18 -5.79
N LEU A 86 6.87 5.90 -6.06
CA LEU A 86 6.52 5.29 -7.35
C LEU A 86 5.01 5.28 -7.56
N TYR A 87 4.24 4.87 -6.57
CA TYR A 87 2.78 4.85 -6.67
C TYR A 87 2.20 6.26 -6.78
N GLU A 88 2.74 7.23 -6.06
CA GLU A 88 2.33 8.63 -6.20
C GLU A 88 2.57 9.13 -7.62
N GLY A 89 3.76 8.89 -8.18
CA GLY A 89 4.12 9.30 -9.53
C GLY A 89 3.25 8.63 -10.59
N LEU A 90 3.01 7.33 -10.46
CA LEU A 90 2.15 6.59 -11.38
C LEU A 90 0.70 7.08 -11.31
N SER A 91 0.17 7.32 -10.11
CA SER A 91 -1.18 7.83 -9.93
C SER A 91 -1.35 9.21 -10.58
N SER A 92 -0.41 10.12 -10.36
CA SER A 92 -0.42 11.46 -10.96
C SER A 92 -0.36 11.38 -12.48
N THR A 93 0.49 10.54 -13.03
CA THR A 93 0.63 10.36 -14.48
C THR A 93 -0.65 9.79 -15.08
N LEU A 94 -1.23 8.78 -14.43
CA LEU A 94 -2.48 8.17 -14.88
C LEU A 94 -3.63 9.19 -14.88
N ILE A 95 -3.77 9.97 -13.82
CA ILE A 95 -4.78 11.03 -13.75
C ILE A 95 -4.59 12.04 -14.90
N GLY A 96 -3.34 12.44 -15.15
CA GLY A 96 -3.02 13.37 -16.24
C GLY A 96 -3.40 12.82 -17.60
N VAL A 97 -3.08 11.56 -17.89
CA VAL A 97 -3.41 10.91 -19.16
C VAL A 97 -4.92 10.79 -19.34
N VAL A 98 -5.64 10.35 -18.33
CA VAL A 98 -7.11 10.22 -18.38
C VAL A 98 -7.75 11.59 -18.58
N LYS A 99 -7.30 12.60 -17.84
CA LYS A 99 -7.81 13.98 -17.97
C LYS A 99 -7.60 14.53 -19.38
N GLN A 100 -6.41 14.35 -19.95
CA GLN A 100 -6.11 14.78 -21.31
C GLN A 100 -6.97 14.06 -22.34
N GLY A 101 -7.11 12.75 -22.21
CA GLY A 101 -7.97 11.95 -23.10
C GLY A 101 -9.43 12.38 -23.04
N MET A 102 -9.95 12.65 -21.85
CA MET A 102 -11.33 13.09 -21.68
C MET A 102 -11.58 14.51 -22.18
N LEU A 103 -10.58 15.41 -22.09
CA LEU A 103 -10.71 16.80 -22.51
C LEU A 103 -10.37 17.02 -23.99
N SER A 104 -9.88 15.99 -24.70
CA SER A 104 -9.45 16.09 -26.09
C SER A 104 -10.60 16.25 -27.09
N SER A 105 -11.84 15.90 -26.72
CA SER A 105 -13.01 16.02 -27.57
C SER A 105 -14.14 16.78 -26.86
N LEU A 106 -15.00 17.47 -27.64
CA LEU A 106 -16.12 18.22 -27.09
C LEU A 106 -17.11 17.34 -26.34
N LYS A 107 -17.32 16.11 -26.82
CA LYS A 107 -18.21 15.12 -26.21
C LYS A 107 -17.65 14.62 -24.89
N SER A 108 -16.33 14.44 -24.81
CA SER A 108 -15.64 14.01 -23.60
C SER A 108 -15.58 15.12 -22.54
N LYS A 109 -15.53 16.39 -22.92
CA LYS A 109 -15.54 17.52 -21.98
C LYS A 109 -16.76 17.54 -21.08
N ILE A 110 -17.92 17.22 -21.65
CA ILE A 110 -19.17 17.14 -20.88
C ILE A 110 -19.13 15.96 -19.91
N GLY A 111 -18.64 14.81 -20.37
CA GLY A 111 -18.48 13.64 -19.53
C GLY A 111 -17.47 13.85 -18.41
N ALA A 112 -16.38 14.58 -18.65
CA ALA A 112 -15.35 14.88 -17.67
C ALA A 112 -15.88 15.65 -16.46
N ALA A 113 -16.81 16.59 -16.68
CA ALA A 113 -17.41 17.36 -15.61
C ALA A 113 -18.19 16.47 -14.60
N LEU A 114 -18.70 15.34 -15.07
CA LEU A 114 -19.46 14.39 -14.24
C LEU A 114 -18.58 13.25 -13.72
N ALA A 115 -17.66 12.74 -14.53
CA ALA A 115 -16.86 11.55 -14.21
C ALA A 115 -15.60 11.86 -13.37
N LEU A 116 -14.99 13.05 -13.56
CA LEU A 116 -13.75 13.40 -12.91
C LEU A 116 -13.82 13.41 -11.38
N PRO A 117 -14.88 13.93 -10.74
CA PRO A 117 -15.01 13.86 -9.29
C PRO A 117 -15.06 12.42 -8.76
N ALA A 118 -15.76 11.52 -9.45
CA ALA A 118 -15.83 10.12 -9.08
C ALA A 118 -14.48 9.42 -9.21
N LEU A 119 -13.73 9.72 -10.28
CA LEU A 119 -12.40 9.17 -10.50
C LEU A 119 -11.43 9.66 -9.42
N LYS A 120 -11.45 10.93 -9.08
CA LYS A 120 -10.62 11.49 -8.01
C LYS A 120 -10.94 10.85 -6.66
N LYS A 121 -12.20 10.60 -6.37
CA LYS A 121 -12.64 9.94 -5.15
C LYS A 121 -12.11 8.52 -5.06
N THR A 122 -12.14 7.77 -6.16
CA THR A 122 -11.62 6.40 -6.23
C THR A 122 -10.10 6.38 -5.98
N LEU A 123 -9.37 7.29 -6.60
CA LEU A 123 -7.92 7.40 -6.44
C LEU A 123 -7.54 7.87 -5.03
N LYS A 124 -8.33 8.72 -4.40
CA LYS A 124 -8.15 9.09 -3.00
C LYS A 124 -8.31 7.89 -2.07
N SER A 125 -9.27 7.01 -2.33
CA SER A 125 -9.43 5.78 -1.55
C SER A 125 -8.22 4.88 -1.67
N PHE A 126 -7.63 4.79 -2.86
CA PHE A 126 -6.39 4.03 -3.10
C PHE A 126 -5.23 4.63 -2.31
N ASP A 127 -5.05 5.96 -2.35
CA ASP A 127 -4.01 6.66 -1.60
C ASP A 127 -4.19 6.49 -0.09
N ALA A 128 -5.42 6.57 0.42
CA ALA A 128 -5.72 6.35 1.82
C ALA A 128 -5.33 4.95 2.30
N SER A 129 -5.51 3.93 1.46
CA SER A 129 -5.07 2.56 1.75
C SER A 129 -3.56 2.49 1.88
N GLN A 130 -2.82 3.24 1.06
CA GLN A 130 -1.36 3.32 1.13
C GLN A 130 -0.86 4.09 2.35
N TYR A 131 -1.58 5.08 2.82
CA TYR A 131 -1.24 5.80 4.05
C TYR A 131 -1.22 4.88 5.26
N GLY A 132 -2.14 3.92 5.35
CA GLY A 132 -2.11 2.92 6.40
C GLY A 132 -0.80 2.13 6.41
N GLY A 133 -0.31 1.74 5.24
CA GLY A 133 0.99 1.09 5.07
C GLY A 133 2.16 1.99 5.44
N HIS A 134 2.07 3.28 5.15
CA HIS A 134 3.13 4.25 5.40
C HIS A 134 3.48 4.35 6.89
N HIS A 135 2.52 4.30 7.78
CA HIS A 135 2.76 4.34 9.22
C HIS A 135 3.57 3.15 9.74
N CYS A 136 3.72 2.11 8.96
CA CYS A 136 4.51 0.93 9.33
C CYS A 136 5.97 1.00 8.89
N LEU A 137 6.36 2.04 8.16
CA LEU A 137 7.67 2.12 7.50
C LEU A 137 8.79 2.67 8.38
N ASP A 138 8.46 3.48 9.33
CA ASP A 138 9.42 4.12 10.22
C ASP A 138 9.71 3.24 11.44
#